data_cce3855d4cfbf0542c5106eaebeed99d
#
_entry.id   cce3855d4cfbf0542c5106eaebeed99d
#
_cell.length_a   1.000
_cell.length_b   1.000
_cell.length_c   1.000
_cell.angle_alpha   90.00
_cell.angle_beta   90.00
_cell.angle_gamma   90.00
#
_symmetry.space_group_name_H-M   'P 1'
#
loop_
_entity.id
_entity.type
_entity.pdbx_description
1 polymer ?
#
loop_
_entity_poly.entity_id
_entity_poly.type
_entity_poly.pdbx_seq_one_letter_code
_entity_poly.pdbx_strand_id
1 'polypeptide(L)'
;INKIIFSTYQSSKILKGFFTKKKQIDFAVFDEAHRTAVLNQSVKSNFSFALSDKNIPIKKRLFMTATRRINNYKKKNKFGEANTIISMDRKDLYGKVVTDISFFEAANKYKAIAKPKLIISEVFSDEVEFERRKISSTHVKGMKLKSDYLALLISIKKAIEKYKLKKIFSFHSGVTRADKFTKGEQPDSIKFYLKDFFTSSVNGTMRMRKRDIIMDQFKESPKSIISNARCLIEGVNVPSVDMVAFIDNKSSEIDIVQAIGRALRKPRDKKSKKEFGYILVPLFIERKKNETLQQAIERTNFKKIVLLFKALKEHDTEVAQLISDILISETRGKGFAEKTKKELESIFDTNHPEITKKLLTESIQSNIVEDLRLKWDEMIGYLMKFKDIHGHLNVTYNYKEFDELRKW
;
A
#
# COMPACT_ATOMS: atom_id res chain seq x y z
N ILE A 1 7.71 -6.17 -43.11
CA ILE A 1 8.62 -6.25 -41.95
C ILE A 1 7.87 -5.69 -40.74
N ASN A 2 7.69 -6.50 -39.71
CA ASN A 2 7.10 -6.06 -38.43
C ASN A 2 8.10 -5.13 -37.75
N LYS A 3 7.63 -3.95 -37.29
CA LYS A 3 8.46 -2.96 -36.60
C LYS A 3 7.93 -2.81 -35.17
N ILE A 4 8.83 -2.79 -34.18
CA ILE A 4 8.53 -2.51 -32.80
C ILE A 4 9.16 -1.18 -32.41
N ILE A 5 8.39 -0.29 -31.79
CA ILE A 5 8.82 1.03 -31.34
C ILE A 5 8.67 1.11 -29.85
N PHE A 6 9.74 1.43 -29.13
CA PHE A 6 9.71 1.75 -27.71
C PHE A 6 9.77 3.26 -27.53
N SER A 7 8.87 3.81 -26.74
CA SER A 7 8.81 5.25 -26.46
C SER A 7 8.41 5.47 -25.00
N THR A 8 9.01 6.48 -24.35
CA THR A 8 8.47 6.98 -23.08
C THR A 8 7.26 7.86 -23.37
N TYR A 9 6.40 8.06 -22.37
CA TYR A 9 5.27 9.01 -22.49
C TYR A 9 5.73 10.42 -22.85
N GLN A 10 6.85 10.88 -22.28
CA GLN A 10 7.41 12.20 -22.56
C GLN A 10 7.86 12.34 -24.01
N SER A 11 8.44 11.27 -24.58
CA SER A 11 8.95 11.24 -25.96
C SER A 11 7.86 10.93 -27.00
N SER A 12 6.67 10.55 -26.58
CA SER A 12 5.57 10.18 -27.50
C SER A 12 5.22 11.28 -28.50
N LYS A 13 5.43 12.55 -28.14
CA LYS A 13 5.21 13.69 -29.05
C LYS A 13 6.08 13.64 -30.31
N ILE A 14 7.26 13.03 -30.24
CA ILE A 14 8.17 12.87 -31.40
C ILE A 14 7.50 12.00 -32.47
N LEU A 15 6.63 11.08 -32.06
CA LEU A 15 5.90 10.19 -32.96
C LEU A 15 4.82 10.93 -33.78
N LYS A 16 4.43 12.13 -33.34
CA LYS A 16 3.47 12.97 -34.08
C LYS A 16 4.09 13.33 -35.48
N GLY A 17 3.36 13.07 -36.53
CA GLY A 17 3.79 13.34 -37.89
C GLY A 17 4.46 12.15 -38.64
N PHE A 18 4.97 11.13 -37.90
CA PHE A 18 5.43 9.89 -38.51
C PHE A 18 4.26 8.96 -38.90
N PHE A 19 3.12 9.14 -38.29
CA PHE A 19 1.92 8.35 -38.50
C PHE A 19 0.76 9.21 -38.99
N THR A 20 -0.04 8.64 -39.89
CA THR A 20 -1.23 9.26 -40.48
C THR A 20 -2.38 8.26 -40.43
N LYS A 21 -3.62 8.69 -40.75
CA LYS A 21 -4.76 7.77 -40.83
C LYS A 21 -4.52 6.59 -41.83
N LYS A 22 -3.69 6.79 -42.84
CA LYS A 22 -3.32 5.73 -43.80
C LYS A 22 -2.15 4.86 -43.30
N LYS A 23 -1.28 5.39 -42.41
CA LYS A 23 -0.15 4.71 -41.80
C LYS A 23 -0.26 4.74 -40.29
N GLN A 24 -1.09 3.89 -39.77
CA GLN A 24 -1.40 3.80 -38.33
C GLN A 24 -0.48 2.81 -37.61
N ILE A 25 -0.37 2.95 -36.29
CA ILE A 25 0.17 1.90 -35.41
C ILE A 25 -0.92 0.84 -35.27
N ASP A 26 -0.60 -0.43 -35.57
CA ASP A 26 -1.60 -1.51 -35.49
C ASP A 26 -1.99 -1.82 -34.07
N PHE A 27 -1.00 -1.85 -33.17
CA PHE A 27 -1.21 -2.18 -31.76
C PHE A 27 -0.23 -1.40 -30.87
N ALA A 28 -0.73 -0.79 -29.81
CA ALA A 28 0.09 -0.12 -28.82
C ALA A 28 -0.23 -0.62 -27.41
N VAL A 29 0.83 -0.90 -26.64
CA VAL A 29 0.76 -1.23 -25.21
C VAL A 29 1.17 0.00 -24.40
N PHE A 30 0.31 0.41 -23.49
CA PHE A 30 0.53 1.52 -22.56
C PHE A 30 0.82 0.91 -21.18
N ASP A 31 2.09 0.82 -20.83
CA ASP A 31 2.52 0.38 -19.50
C ASP A 31 2.41 1.52 -18.50
N GLU A 32 2.14 1.21 -17.23
CA GLU A 32 1.83 2.21 -16.17
C GLU A 32 0.75 3.22 -16.60
N ALA A 33 -0.31 2.71 -17.21
CA ALA A 33 -1.35 3.51 -17.86
C ALA A 33 -2.07 4.48 -16.91
N HIS A 34 -2.03 4.26 -15.58
CA HIS A 34 -2.55 5.20 -14.58
C HIS A 34 -1.95 6.62 -14.71
N ARG A 35 -0.76 6.74 -15.30
CA ARG A 35 -0.11 8.03 -15.58
C ARG A 35 -0.81 8.85 -16.65
N THR A 36 -1.57 8.20 -17.51
CA THR A 36 -2.34 8.90 -18.55
C THR A 36 -3.61 9.54 -18.00
N ALA A 37 -4.06 9.11 -16.80
CA ALA A 37 -5.20 9.68 -16.10
C ALA A 37 -4.80 10.95 -15.34
N VAL A 38 -5.34 12.11 -15.73
CA VAL A 38 -4.97 13.43 -15.20
C VAL A 38 -6.20 14.22 -14.73
N LEU A 39 -5.99 15.05 -13.68
CA LEU A 39 -7.04 15.87 -13.06
C LEU A 39 -7.23 17.24 -13.71
N ASN A 40 -6.30 17.71 -14.55
CA ASN A 40 -6.37 19.04 -15.16
C ASN A 40 -5.79 19.03 -16.58
N GLN A 41 -6.57 19.46 -17.56
CA GLN A 41 -6.10 19.66 -18.94
C GLN A 41 -5.27 20.94 -19.17
N SER A 42 -5.19 21.86 -18.20
CA SER A 42 -4.42 23.10 -18.33
C SER A 42 -2.92 22.88 -18.51
N VAL A 43 -2.42 21.72 -18.12
CA VAL A 43 -1.09 21.24 -18.51
C VAL A 43 -1.31 20.25 -19.63
N LYS A 44 -0.86 20.55 -20.87
CA LYS A 44 -0.75 19.62 -22.00
C LYS A 44 0.14 18.45 -21.55
N SER A 45 -0.44 17.53 -20.80
CA SER A 45 0.29 16.41 -20.19
C SER A 45 0.88 15.57 -21.30
N ASN A 46 2.19 15.41 -21.28
CA ASN A 46 2.86 14.50 -22.21
C ASN A 46 2.35 13.06 -22.04
N PHE A 47 1.82 12.74 -20.87
CA PHE A 47 1.32 11.40 -20.55
C PHE A 47 0.01 11.06 -21.24
N SER A 48 -0.90 12.02 -21.44
CA SER A 48 -2.17 11.78 -22.14
C SER A 48 -2.11 12.02 -23.65
N PHE A 49 -0.96 12.48 -24.17
CA PHE A 49 -0.82 12.87 -25.57
C PHE A 49 -1.17 11.75 -26.57
N ALA A 50 -0.72 10.53 -26.29
CA ALA A 50 -0.93 9.37 -27.16
C ALA A 50 -2.32 8.72 -27.04
N LEU A 51 -3.18 9.22 -26.14
CA LEU A 51 -4.57 8.76 -26.04
C LEU A 51 -5.42 9.21 -27.24
N SER A 52 -5.03 10.30 -27.91
CA SER A 52 -5.78 10.89 -29.01
C SER A 52 -5.27 10.44 -30.36
N ASP A 53 -6.15 9.89 -31.21
CA ASP A 53 -5.86 9.54 -32.60
C ASP A 53 -5.48 10.73 -33.48
N LYS A 54 -5.86 11.95 -33.08
CA LYS A 54 -5.42 13.20 -33.74
C LYS A 54 -3.92 13.42 -33.55
N ASN A 55 -3.33 12.90 -32.50
CA ASN A 55 -1.91 13.02 -32.19
C ASN A 55 -1.11 11.84 -32.77
N ILE A 56 -1.54 10.62 -32.45
CA ILE A 56 -0.93 9.38 -32.91
C ILE A 56 -2.06 8.40 -33.24
N PRO A 57 -2.33 8.13 -34.52
CA PRO A 57 -3.37 7.20 -34.92
C PRO A 57 -2.96 5.76 -34.60
N ILE A 58 -3.76 5.11 -33.76
CA ILE A 58 -3.52 3.76 -33.24
C ILE A 58 -4.80 2.93 -33.39
N LYS A 59 -4.73 1.79 -34.08
CA LYS A 59 -5.90 0.94 -34.32
C LYS A 59 -6.41 0.25 -33.03
N LYS A 60 -5.48 -0.33 -32.25
CA LYS A 60 -5.83 -1.02 -30.99
C LYS A 60 -4.88 -0.62 -29.88
N ARG A 61 -5.44 -0.39 -28.69
CA ARG A 61 -4.71 -0.02 -27.47
C ARG A 61 -4.94 -1.05 -26.39
N LEU A 62 -3.87 -1.45 -25.70
CA LEU A 62 -3.92 -2.20 -24.45
C LEU A 62 -3.33 -1.33 -23.35
N PHE A 63 -4.11 -1.10 -22.32
CA PHE A 63 -3.69 -0.34 -21.14
C PHE A 63 -3.37 -1.32 -20.02
N MET A 64 -2.15 -1.23 -19.49
CA MET A 64 -1.67 -2.07 -18.39
C MET A 64 -1.28 -1.20 -17.21
N THR A 65 -1.73 -1.56 -16.02
CA THR A 65 -1.36 -0.88 -14.77
C THR A 65 -1.61 -1.79 -13.59
N ALA A 66 -0.77 -1.70 -12.57
CA ALA A 66 -1.02 -2.34 -11.27
C ALA A 66 -2.14 -1.60 -10.50
N THR A 67 -2.41 -0.34 -10.81
CA THR A 67 -3.33 0.52 -10.07
C THR A 67 -4.17 1.35 -11.03
N ARG A 68 -5.47 1.14 -11.05
CA ARG A 68 -6.39 1.99 -11.82
C ARG A 68 -6.55 3.35 -11.13
N ARG A 69 -6.36 4.43 -11.86
CA ARG A 69 -6.58 5.78 -11.36
C ARG A 69 -7.97 6.27 -11.76
N ILE A 70 -8.88 6.21 -10.81
CA ILE A 70 -10.23 6.74 -10.94
C ILE A 70 -10.28 8.11 -10.29
N ASN A 71 -10.57 9.14 -11.07
CA ASN A 71 -10.60 10.53 -10.61
C ASN A 71 -12.04 10.96 -10.35
N ASN A 72 -12.30 11.63 -9.22
CA ASN A 72 -13.62 12.12 -8.87
C ASN A 72 -13.99 13.35 -9.71
N TYR A 73 -15.04 13.25 -10.52
CA TYR A 73 -15.51 14.31 -11.44
C TYR A 73 -16.08 15.54 -10.73
N LYS A 74 -16.34 15.49 -9.41
CA LYS A 74 -16.97 16.58 -8.66
C LYS A 74 -16.02 17.71 -8.23
N LYS A 75 -14.71 17.56 -8.42
CA LYS A 75 -13.76 18.63 -8.07
C LYS A 75 -13.74 19.72 -9.13
N LYS A 76 -14.29 20.89 -8.80
CA LYS A 76 -14.12 22.12 -9.56
C LYS A 76 -12.72 22.71 -9.33
N ASN A 77 -12.18 23.46 -10.30
CA ASN A 77 -10.95 24.21 -10.11
C ASN A 77 -11.17 25.38 -9.13
N LYS A 78 -10.10 26.10 -8.77
CA LYS A 78 -10.18 27.28 -7.88
C LYS A 78 -11.08 28.41 -8.40
N PHE A 79 -11.46 28.36 -9.68
CA PHE A 79 -12.32 29.33 -10.35
C PHE A 79 -13.74 28.80 -10.58
N GLY A 80 -14.10 27.64 -10.03
CA GLY A 80 -15.44 27.06 -10.16
C GLY A 80 -15.75 26.36 -11.48
N GLU A 81 -14.78 26.26 -12.41
CA GLU A 81 -14.94 25.59 -13.70
C GLU A 81 -14.79 24.07 -13.55
N ALA A 82 -15.55 23.32 -14.36
CA ALA A 82 -15.43 21.88 -14.42
C ALA A 82 -14.06 21.48 -14.97
N ASN A 83 -13.25 20.79 -14.17
CA ASN A 83 -11.99 20.23 -14.65
C ASN A 83 -12.25 19.16 -15.70
N THR A 84 -11.57 19.24 -16.84
CA THR A 84 -11.54 18.11 -17.76
C THR A 84 -10.68 17.00 -17.15
N ILE A 85 -11.36 15.99 -16.64
CA ILE A 85 -10.74 14.89 -15.92
C ILE A 85 -10.62 13.71 -16.86
N ILE A 86 -9.40 13.22 -17.04
CA ILE A 86 -9.16 11.92 -17.67
C ILE A 86 -9.08 10.89 -16.54
N SER A 87 -10.02 9.96 -16.52
CA SER A 87 -10.17 8.92 -15.50
C SER A 87 -10.25 7.56 -16.18
N MET A 88 -9.66 6.53 -15.57
CA MET A 88 -9.57 5.20 -16.19
C MET A 88 -10.88 4.40 -16.17
N ASP A 89 -11.94 4.92 -15.59
CA ASP A 89 -13.30 4.40 -15.71
C ASP A 89 -14.02 4.82 -17.01
N ARG A 90 -13.45 5.75 -17.76
CA ARG A 90 -13.95 6.18 -19.07
C ARG A 90 -13.74 5.09 -20.12
N LYS A 91 -14.82 4.33 -20.40
CA LYS A 91 -14.82 3.24 -21.38
C LYS A 91 -14.56 3.70 -22.82
N ASP A 92 -14.87 4.94 -23.15
CA ASP A 92 -14.60 5.56 -24.46
C ASP A 92 -13.11 5.78 -24.71
N LEU A 93 -12.30 5.96 -23.66
CA LEU A 93 -10.84 6.15 -23.74
C LEU A 93 -10.05 4.87 -23.48
N TYR A 94 -10.44 4.12 -22.46
CA TYR A 94 -9.68 2.98 -21.96
C TYR A 94 -10.26 1.61 -22.33
N GLY A 95 -11.49 1.59 -22.85
CA GLY A 95 -12.16 0.34 -23.19
C GLY A 95 -12.71 -0.40 -21.97
N LYS A 96 -12.99 -1.68 -22.18
CA LYS A 96 -13.44 -2.58 -21.10
C LYS A 96 -12.22 -3.15 -20.35
N VAL A 97 -12.37 -3.42 -19.07
CA VAL A 97 -11.40 -4.22 -18.32
C VAL A 97 -11.39 -5.62 -18.89
N VAL A 98 -10.24 -6.06 -19.39
CA VAL A 98 -10.04 -7.37 -20.00
C VAL A 98 -9.69 -8.41 -18.94
N THR A 99 -8.83 -8.03 -17.99
CA THR A 99 -8.42 -8.87 -16.86
C THR A 99 -8.07 -8.00 -15.68
N ASP A 100 -8.35 -8.52 -14.48
CA ASP A 100 -7.98 -7.93 -13.20
C ASP A 100 -7.49 -9.08 -12.31
N ILE A 101 -6.24 -9.04 -11.88
CA ILE A 101 -5.60 -10.10 -11.10
C ILE A 101 -5.15 -9.51 -9.78
N SER A 102 -5.73 -9.95 -8.68
CA SER A 102 -5.36 -9.53 -7.34
C SER A 102 -3.98 -10.06 -6.93
N PHE A 103 -3.38 -9.46 -5.89
CA PHE A 103 -2.14 -9.99 -5.31
C PHE A 103 -2.33 -11.43 -4.79
N PHE A 104 -3.47 -11.71 -4.18
CA PHE A 104 -3.78 -13.05 -3.66
C PHE A 104 -3.99 -14.07 -4.78
N GLU A 105 -4.71 -13.71 -5.84
CA GLU A 105 -4.84 -14.57 -7.01
C GLU A 105 -3.49 -14.83 -7.69
N ALA A 106 -2.67 -13.78 -7.86
CA ALA A 106 -1.33 -13.89 -8.42
C ALA A 106 -0.40 -14.78 -7.57
N ALA A 107 -0.54 -14.72 -6.23
CA ALA A 107 0.25 -15.52 -5.29
C ALA A 107 -0.24 -16.96 -5.16
N ASN A 108 -1.55 -17.17 -5.01
CA ASN A 108 -2.14 -18.48 -4.67
C ASN A 108 -2.43 -19.33 -5.90
N LYS A 109 -3.09 -18.76 -6.91
CA LYS A 109 -3.52 -19.46 -8.12
C LYS A 109 -2.38 -19.56 -9.14
N TYR A 110 -1.78 -18.41 -9.49
CA TYR A 110 -0.72 -18.38 -10.51
C TYR A 110 0.67 -18.62 -9.96
N LYS A 111 0.88 -18.53 -8.65
CA LYS A 111 2.19 -18.65 -7.98
C LYS A 111 3.28 -17.74 -8.58
N ALA A 112 2.84 -16.66 -9.21
CA ALA A 112 3.71 -15.71 -9.91
C ALA A 112 4.49 -14.80 -8.96
N ILE A 113 3.93 -14.51 -7.79
CA ILE A 113 4.53 -13.70 -6.75
C ILE A 113 4.52 -14.42 -5.39
N ALA A 114 5.23 -13.88 -4.40
CA ALA A 114 5.17 -14.34 -3.02
C ALA A 114 3.85 -13.89 -2.37
N LYS A 115 3.41 -14.59 -1.33
CA LYS A 115 2.20 -14.23 -0.56
C LYS A 115 2.46 -12.96 0.25
N PRO A 116 1.55 -11.99 0.26
CA PRO A 116 1.68 -10.83 1.14
C PRO A 116 1.48 -11.22 2.60
N LYS A 117 2.35 -10.70 3.49
CA LYS A 117 2.22 -10.84 4.95
C LYS A 117 2.40 -9.49 5.60
N LEU A 118 1.33 -8.94 6.16
CA LEU A 118 1.34 -7.68 6.86
C LEU A 118 1.74 -7.88 8.31
N ILE A 119 2.86 -7.32 8.70
CA ILE A 119 3.38 -7.35 10.08
C ILE A 119 2.98 -6.04 10.76
N ILE A 120 2.10 -6.10 11.74
CA ILE A 120 1.86 -5.01 12.67
C ILE A 120 2.78 -5.23 13.86
N SER A 121 3.91 -4.52 13.87
CA SER A 121 4.90 -4.68 14.94
C SER A 121 4.61 -3.71 16.06
N GLU A 122 3.98 -4.23 17.11
CA GLU A 122 3.67 -3.50 18.32
C GLU A 122 4.93 -3.27 19.14
N VAL A 123 5.10 -2.03 19.64
CA VAL A 123 6.12 -1.65 20.61
C VAL A 123 5.46 -0.82 21.70
N PHE A 124 5.60 -1.27 22.92
CA PHE A 124 5.02 -0.63 24.09
C PHE A 124 5.99 0.39 24.71
N SER A 125 5.43 1.32 25.47
CA SER A 125 6.20 2.38 26.15
C SER A 125 7.27 1.85 27.11
N ASP A 126 7.03 0.75 27.79
CA ASP A 126 8.00 0.08 28.67
C ASP A 126 9.21 -0.49 27.92
N GLU A 127 8.99 -1.07 26.73
CA GLU A 127 10.07 -1.51 25.85
C GLU A 127 10.93 -0.32 25.37
N VAL A 128 10.27 0.78 25.03
CA VAL A 128 10.96 2.02 24.62
C VAL A 128 11.80 2.57 25.77
N GLU A 129 11.27 2.59 26.99
CA GLU A 129 12.00 3.06 28.17
C GLU A 129 13.15 2.13 28.54
N PHE A 130 12.98 0.81 28.41
CA PHE A 130 14.06 -0.16 28.59
C PHE A 130 15.22 0.10 27.62
N GLU A 131 14.93 0.22 26.31
CA GLU A 131 15.96 0.50 25.31
C GLU A 131 16.60 1.86 25.51
N ARG A 132 15.84 2.89 25.93
CA ARG A 132 16.37 4.22 26.27
C ARG A 132 17.38 4.19 27.41
N ARG A 133 17.10 3.43 28.48
CA ARG A 133 18.02 3.23 29.61
C ARG A 133 19.31 2.56 29.16
N LYS A 134 19.21 1.54 28.33
CA LYS A 134 20.35 0.83 27.75
C LYS A 134 21.23 1.75 26.91
N ILE A 135 20.64 2.58 26.04
CA ILE A 135 21.37 3.59 25.27
C ILE A 135 22.06 4.60 26.20
N SER A 136 21.36 5.10 27.20
CA SER A 136 21.89 6.12 28.14
C SER A 136 23.02 5.59 29.01
N SER A 137 23.07 4.29 29.30
CA SER A 137 24.14 3.65 30.05
C SER A 137 25.42 3.40 29.23
N THR A 138 25.28 3.29 27.91
CA THR A 138 26.39 2.88 27.03
C THR A 138 26.85 3.98 26.06
N HIS A 139 26.06 5.06 25.86
CA HIS A 139 26.27 6.10 24.87
C HIS A 139 25.91 7.49 25.42
N VAL A 140 26.09 8.52 24.61
CA VAL A 140 26.02 9.95 24.94
C VAL A 140 24.88 10.32 25.89
N LYS A 141 25.21 10.80 27.10
CA LYS A 141 24.27 11.45 28.01
C LYS A 141 23.60 12.65 27.33
N GLY A 142 22.26 12.65 27.23
CA GLY A 142 21.49 13.78 26.72
C GLY A 142 20.85 13.62 25.35
N MET A 143 21.03 12.51 24.63
CA MET A 143 20.34 12.28 23.38
C MET A 143 18.86 11.96 23.60
N LYS A 144 17.97 12.92 23.32
CA LYS A 144 16.51 12.78 23.41
C LYS A 144 15.95 12.23 22.11
N LEU A 145 15.86 10.91 21.97
CA LEU A 145 15.08 10.29 20.90
C LEU A 145 13.59 10.34 21.27
N LYS A 146 12.75 10.72 20.30
CA LYS A 146 11.30 10.65 20.46
C LYS A 146 10.87 9.17 20.61
N SER A 147 9.91 8.90 21.49
CA SER A 147 9.46 7.54 21.80
C SER A 147 8.92 6.80 20.57
N ASP A 148 8.17 7.48 19.71
CA ASP A 148 7.64 6.94 18.47
C ASP A 148 8.72 6.55 17.46
N TYR A 149 9.81 7.33 17.40
CA TYR A 149 10.93 7.03 16.52
C TYR A 149 11.79 5.86 17.04
N LEU A 150 12.02 5.79 18.36
CA LEU A 150 12.71 4.65 18.97
C LEU A 150 11.89 3.37 18.85
N ALA A 151 10.58 3.44 19.07
CA ALA A 151 9.66 2.33 18.85
C ALA A 151 9.73 1.79 17.40
N LEU A 152 9.86 2.68 16.42
CA LEU A 152 10.02 2.32 15.02
C LEU A 152 11.31 1.53 14.76
N LEU A 153 12.46 1.96 15.33
CA LEU A 153 13.73 1.24 15.20
C LEU A 153 13.64 -0.16 15.84
N ILE A 154 13.01 -0.25 17.02
CA ILE A 154 12.75 -1.51 17.72
C ILE A 154 11.84 -2.42 16.87
N SER A 155 10.77 -1.89 16.29
CA SER A 155 9.86 -2.64 15.43
C SER A 155 10.57 -3.31 14.26
N ILE A 156 11.44 -2.59 13.58
CA ILE A 156 12.19 -3.10 12.44
C ILE A 156 13.14 -4.22 12.90
N LYS A 157 13.86 -3.99 13.99
CA LYS A 157 14.76 -5.00 14.56
C LYS A 157 14.00 -6.27 14.93
N LYS A 158 12.88 -6.15 15.67
CA LYS A 158 12.02 -7.29 16.03
C LYS A 158 11.56 -8.08 14.79
N ALA A 159 11.09 -7.40 13.74
CA ALA A 159 10.64 -8.05 12.52
C ALA A 159 11.78 -8.80 11.80
N ILE A 160 12.97 -8.17 11.72
CA ILE A 160 14.14 -8.78 11.10
C ILE A 160 14.55 -10.05 11.85
N GLU A 161 14.59 -10.00 13.18
CA GLU A 161 14.96 -11.15 14.03
C GLU A 161 13.93 -12.28 13.95
N LYS A 162 12.62 -11.96 14.07
CA LYS A 162 11.52 -12.92 14.04
C LYS A 162 11.46 -13.70 12.71
N TYR A 163 11.57 -12.98 11.58
CA TYR A 163 11.42 -13.58 10.25
C TYR A 163 12.74 -13.84 9.52
N LYS A 164 13.88 -13.61 10.17
CA LYS A 164 15.24 -13.80 9.62
C LYS A 164 15.44 -13.09 8.29
N LEU A 165 14.97 -11.83 8.21
CA LEU A 165 14.95 -11.04 6.99
C LEU A 165 16.36 -10.52 6.66
N LYS A 166 16.68 -10.45 5.37
CA LYS A 166 18.01 -10.09 4.88
C LYS A 166 18.00 -8.84 3.99
N LYS A 167 16.97 -8.66 3.18
CA LYS A 167 16.87 -7.58 2.19
C LYS A 167 15.65 -6.71 2.47
N ILE A 168 15.87 -5.47 2.89
CA ILE A 168 14.81 -4.60 3.37
C ILE A 168 14.82 -3.27 2.62
N PHE A 169 13.64 -2.77 2.25
CA PHE A 169 13.41 -1.39 1.86
C PHE A 169 12.57 -0.66 2.90
N SER A 170 13.05 0.51 3.34
CA SER A 170 12.26 1.42 4.16
C SER A 170 11.85 2.66 3.37
N PHE A 171 10.62 3.07 3.50
CA PHE A 171 10.03 4.20 2.78
C PHE A 171 9.84 5.40 3.71
N HIS A 172 10.42 6.53 3.32
CA HIS A 172 10.42 7.77 4.07
C HIS A 172 9.75 8.91 3.29
N SER A 173 9.16 9.87 4.00
CA SER A 173 8.53 11.04 3.39
C SER A 173 9.53 12.07 2.85
N GLY A 174 10.77 12.05 3.34
CA GLY A 174 11.81 13.02 2.99
C GLY A 174 13.23 12.46 2.97
N VAL A 175 14.08 13.11 2.17
CA VAL A 175 15.50 12.73 1.97
C VAL A 175 16.28 12.78 3.29
N THR A 176 16.17 13.85 4.06
CA THR A 176 16.87 14.04 5.34
C THR A 176 16.52 12.92 6.34
N ARG A 177 15.25 12.50 6.38
CA ARG A 177 14.82 11.39 7.25
C ARG A 177 15.38 10.05 6.79
N ALA A 178 15.33 9.79 5.48
CA ALA A 178 15.92 8.58 4.90
C ALA A 178 17.42 8.48 5.17
N ASP A 179 18.12 9.60 5.01
CA ASP A 179 19.56 9.68 5.28
C ASP A 179 19.86 9.45 6.76
N LYS A 180 19.17 10.17 7.66
CA LYS A 180 19.35 10.01 9.11
C LYS A 180 19.09 8.59 9.58
N PHE A 181 18.08 7.93 9.01
CA PHE A 181 17.73 6.56 9.36
C PHE A 181 18.84 5.54 9.06
N THR A 182 19.65 5.76 8.01
CA THR A 182 20.65 4.78 7.55
C THR A 182 22.09 5.21 7.75
N LYS A 183 22.35 6.51 7.94
CA LYS A 183 23.71 7.06 8.09
C LYS A 183 24.08 7.23 9.56
N GLY A 184 25.34 6.91 9.86
CA GLY A 184 25.89 7.05 11.20
C GLY A 184 25.68 5.83 12.09
N GLU A 185 26.45 5.78 13.17
CA GLU A 185 26.44 4.72 14.16
C GLU A 185 25.84 5.17 15.49
N GLN A 186 25.05 6.25 15.43
CA GLN A 186 24.37 6.80 16.60
C GLN A 186 23.01 6.09 16.83
N PRO A 187 22.49 6.11 18.07
CA PRO A 187 21.23 5.45 18.40
C PRO A 187 19.98 5.89 17.62
N ASP A 188 20.08 6.96 16.84
CA ASP A 188 19.02 7.43 15.94
C ASP A 188 19.13 6.87 14.50
N SER A 189 20.11 5.99 14.27
CA SER A 189 20.26 5.26 13.00
C SER A 189 19.97 3.77 13.18
N ILE A 190 19.39 3.16 12.17
CA ILE A 190 19.17 1.71 12.15
C ILE A 190 20.50 0.92 12.11
N LYS A 191 21.58 1.53 11.59
CA LYS A 191 22.93 0.95 11.59
C LYS A 191 23.42 0.63 13.00
N PHE A 192 23.07 1.43 13.99
CA PHE A 192 23.38 1.19 15.39
C PHE A 192 22.85 -0.16 15.90
N TYR A 193 21.63 -0.53 15.47
CA TYR A 193 20.94 -1.76 15.88
C TYR A 193 21.28 -2.95 15.00
N LEU A 194 21.69 -2.72 13.75
CA LEU A 194 21.93 -3.75 12.74
C LEU A 194 23.36 -3.61 12.17
N LYS A 195 24.36 -3.86 13.02
CA LYS A 195 25.78 -3.64 12.70
C LYS A 195 26.28 -4.49 11.53
N ASP A 196 25.69 -5.66 11.33
CA ASP A 196 26.01 -6.62 10.26
C ASP A 196 25.27 -6.34 8.94
N PHE A 197 24.44 -5.29 8.89
CA PHE A 197 23.73 -4.89 7.68
C PHE A 197 24.51 -3.81 6.91
N PHE A 198 24.56 -3.95 5.59
CA PHE A 198 24.83 -2.83 4.72
C PHE A 198 23.64 -1.86 4.77
N THR A 199 23.88 -0.61 5.13
CA THR A 199 22.82 0.42 5.22
C THR A 199 23.16 1.59 4.31
N SER A 200 22.20 2.04 3.51
CA SER A 200 22.35 3.22 2.66
C SER A 200 21.00 3.87 2.37
N SER A 201 21.03 5.06 1.80
CA SER A 201 19.83 5.79 1.37
C SER A 201 19.88 6.10 -0.11
N VAL A 202 18.72 6.09 -0.77
CA VAL A 202 18.56 6.54 -2.14
C VAL A 202 17.41 7.54 -2.25
N ASN A 203 17.56 8.53 -3.15
CA ASN A 203 16.55 9.56 -3.35
C ASN A 203 16.46 10.01 -4.82
N GLY A 204 15.41 10.76 -5.15
CA GLY A 204 15.12 11.18 -6.52
C GLY A 204 16.12 12.18 -7.11
N THR A 205 16.86 12.93 -6.29
CA THR A 205 17.86 13.91 -6.75
C THR A 205 19.24 13.30 -6.98
N MET A 206 19.44 12.05 -6.56
CA MET A 206 20.70 11.33 -6.72
C MET A 206 20.95 10.98 -8.19
N ARG A 207 22.20 11.21 -8.66
CA ARG A 207 22.63 10.80 -10.02
C ARG A 207 22.43 9.29 -10.20
N MET A 208 22.00 8.88 -11.41
CA MET A 208 21.69 7.47 -11.72
C MET A 208 22.86 6.55 -11.38
N ARG A 209 24.08 6.86 -11.83
CA ARG A 209 25.29 6.06 -11.55
C ARG A 209 25.52 5.79 -10.07
N LYS A 210 25.31 6.82 -9.19
CA LYS A 210 25.48 6.66 -7.74
C LYS A 210 24.40 5.72 -7.17
N ARG A 211 23.18 5.83 -7.69
CA ARG A 211 22.08 4.96 -7.30
C ARG A 211 22.34 3.51 -7.69
N ASP A 212 22.85 3.30 -8.91
CA ASP A 212 23.19 1.95 -9.41
C ASP A 212 24.26 1.30 -8.55
N ILE A 213 25.32 2.02 -8.17
CA ILE A 213 26.37 1.52 -7.26
C ILE A 213 25.76 1.08 -5.92
N ILE A 214 24.89 1.90 -5.31
CA ILE A 214 24.23 1.53 -4.04
C ILE A 214 23.35 0.30 -4.22
N MET A 215 22.65 0.19 -5.34
CA MET A 215 21.79 -0.95 -5.63
C MET A 215 22.57 -2.23 -5.89
N ASP A 216 23.75 -2.13 -6.48
CA ASP A 216 24.65 -3.28 -6.66
C ASP A 216 25.22 -3.74 -5.31
N GLN A 217 25.67 -2.81 -4.48
CA GLN A 217 26.08 -3.14 -3.09
C GLN A 217 24.93 -3.77 -2.29
N PHE A 218 23.68 -3.30 -2.47
CA PHE A 218 22.51 -3.92 -1.86
C PHE A 218 22.33 -5.38 -2.33
N LYS A 219 22.55 -5.69 -3.60
CA LYS A 219 22.44 -7.06 -4.13
C LYS A 219 23.52 -7.98 -3.57
N GLU A 220 24.76 -7.50 -3.58
CA GLU A 220 25.94 -8.27 -3.20
C GLU A 220 26.04 -8.53 -1.70
N SER A 221 25.68 -7.57 -0.87
CA SER A 221 25.74 -7.70 0.59
C SER A 221 24.79 -8.82 1.08
N PRO A 222 25.21 -9.71 1.97
CA PRO A 222 24.35 -10.77 2.51
C PRO A 222 23.10 -10.24 3.20
N LYS A 223 23.24 -9.13 3.95
CA LYS A 223 22.17 -8.44 4.66
C LYS A 223 22.21 -6.95 4.35
N SER A 224 21.11 -6.36 3.97
CA SER A 224 21.06 -4.95 3.58
C SER A 224 19.72 -4.30 3.80
N ILE A 225 19.78 -3.02 4.17
CA ILE A 225 18.62 -2.15 4.29
C ILE A 225 18.86 -0.85 3.51
N ILE A 226 17.97 -0.51 2.61
CA ILE A 226 17.97 0.75 1.86
C ILE A 226 16.80 1.59 2.30
N SER A 227 17.08 2.82 2.73
CA SER A 227 16.06 3.83 2.92
C SER A 227 15.79 4.58 1.61
N ASN A 228 14.53 4.80 1.33
CA ASN A 228 14.06 5.40 0.09
C ASN A 228 13.24 6.66 0.36
N ALA A 229 13.63 7.75 -0.29
CA ALA A 229 12.83 8.96 -0.35
C ALA A 229 12.40 9.23 -1.80
N ARG A 230 11.19 8.81 -2.16
CA ARG A 230 10.50 9.12 -3.42
C ARG A 230 11.12 8.60 -4.73
N CYS A 231 12.03 7.62 -4.73
CA CYS A 231 12.70 7.24 -5.98
C CYS A 231 12.70 5.77 -6.36
N LEU A 232 12.47 4.84 -5.44
CA LEU A 232 12.47 3.40 -5.76
C LEU A 232 11.10 2.84 -6.16
N ILE A 233 10.12 3.72 -6.37
CA ILE A 233 8.76 3.29 -6.70
C ILE A 233 8.65 2.90 -8.18
N GLU A 234 9.43 3.53 -9.08
CA GLU A 234 9.35 3.30 -10.51
C GLU A 234 10.71 3.13 -11.18
N GLY A 235 10.77 2.32 -12.22
CA GLY A 235 11.88 2.24 -13.18
C GLY A 235 13.19 1.60 -12.70
N VAL A 236 13.29 1.20 -11.42
CA VAL A 236 14.50 0.56 -10.89
C VAL A 236 14.30 -0.96 -10.88
N ASN A 237 15.18 -1.68 -11.56
CA ASN A 237 15.20 -3.14 -11.50
C ASN A 237 15.75 -3.59 -10.14
N VAL A 238 14.87 -3.65 -9.16
CA VAL A 238 15.21 -4.04 -7.80
C VAL A 238 15.19 -5.55 -7.69
N PRO A 239 16.24 -6.16 -7.13
CA PRO A 239 16.22 -7.57 -6.80
C PRO A 239 15.12 -7.88 -5.76
N SER A 240 14.85 -9.14 -5.55
CA SER A 240 13.91 -9.59 -4.54
C SER A 240 14.20 -8.97 -3.17
N VAL A 241 13.22 -8.28 -2.62
CA VAL A 241 13.25 -7.65 -1.30
C VAL A 241 12.41 -8.51 -0.37
N ASP A 242 12.90 -8.84 0.82
CA ASP A 242 12.15 -9.68 1.77
C ASP A 242 11.04 -8.87 2.43
N MET A 243 11.34 -7.62 2.81
CA MET A 243 10.41 -6.75 3.52
C MET A 243 10.44 -5.32 2.99
N VAL A 244 9.26 -4.72 2.92
CA VAL A 244 9.09 -3.27 2.83
C VAL A 244 8.57 -2.73 4.16
N ALA A 245 9.14 -1.62 4.65
CA ALA A 245 8.75 -0.97 5.89
C ALA A 245 8.27 0.47 5.61
N PHE A 246 7.05 0.78 5.99
CA PHE A 246 6.48 2.12 5.87
C PHE A 246 6.76 2.93 7.14
N ILE A 247 7.80 3.74 7.09
CA ILE A 247 8.29 4.51 8.24
C ILE A 247 7.44 5.77 8.45
N ASP A 248 7.23 6.52 7.39
CA ASP A 248 6.40 7.72 7.39
C ASP A 248 5.07 7.46 6.68
N ASN A 249 4.09 8.33 6.95
CA ASN A 249 2.81 8.29 6.24
C ASN A 249 3.04 8.53 4.75
N LYS A 250 2.63 7.59 3.92
CA LYS A 250 2.47 7.81 2.49
C LYS A 250 1.02 8.21 2.22
N SER A 251 0.86 9.28 1.48
CA SER A 251 -0.46 9.79 1.09
C SER A 251 -0.97 9.20 -0.22
N SER A 252 -0.10 8.53 -0.99
CA SER A 252 -0.44 7.95 -2.29
C SER A 252 -0.65 6.44 -2.16
N GLU A 253 -1.86 5.99 -2.38
CA GLU A 253 -2.23 4.57 -2.43
C GLU A 253 -1.47 3.83 -3.53
N ILE A 254 -1.26 4.48 -4.68
CA ILE A 254 -0.46 3.96 -5.79
C ILE A 254 0.97 3.64 -5.34
N ASP A 255 1.60 4.56 -4.61
CA ASP A 255 2.96 4.36 -4.10
C ASP A 255 3.04 3.17 -3.12
N ILE A 256 2.01 3.00 -2.29
CA ILE A 256 1.91 1.89 -1.34
C ILE A 256 1.84 0.56 -2.10
N VAL A 257 0.93 0.44 -3.05
CA VAL A 257 0.73 -0.78 -3.85
C VAL A 257 1.98 -1.15 -4.65
N GLN A 258 2.62 -0.18 -5.27
CA GLN A 258 3.88 -0.41 -6.00
C GLN A 258 5.02 -0.84 -5.08
N ALA A 259 5.12 -0.27 -3.86
CA ALA A 259 6.10 -0.69 -2.87
C ALA A 259 5.86 -2.13 -2.41
N ILE A 260 4.59 -2.49 -2.15
CA ILE A 260 4.18 -3.86 -1.81
C ILE A 260 4.56 -4.83 -2.92
N GLY A 261 4.25 -4.51 -4.17
CA GLY A 261 4.58 -5.33 -5.32
C GLY A 261 6.07 -5.69 -5.42
N ARG A 262 6.96 -4.83 -4.89
CA ARG A 262 8.41 -5.13 -4.80
C ARG A 262 8.74 -6.18 -3.76
N ALA A 263 8.09 -6.13 -2.59
CA ALA A 263 8.25 -7.16 -1.58
C ALA A 263 7.71 -8.51 -2.06
N LEU A 264 6.68 -8.50 -2.89
CA LEU A 264 6.06 -9.73 -3.40
C LEU A 264 6.82 -10.36 -4.58
N ARG A 265 7.75 -9.64 -5.20
CA ARG A 265 8.54 -10.16 -6.33
C ARG A 265 9.38 -11.37 -5.90
N LYS A 266 9.25 -12.47 -6.62
CA LYS A 266 10.09 -13.65 -6.44
C LYS A 266 11.48 -13.43 -7.05
N PRO A 267 12.54 -14.00 -6.44
CA PRO A 267 13.85 -14.04 -7.08
C PRO A 267 13.79 -14.77 -8.43
N ARG A 268 14.62 -14.37 -9.38
CA ARG A 268 14.75 -15.08 -10.67
C ARG A 268 15.39 -16.46 -10.51
N ASP A 269 16.19 -16.66 -9.47
CA ASP A 269 16.75 -17.95 -9.15
C ASP A 269 15.66 -18.89 -8.62
N LYS A 270 15.39 -19.97 -9.38
CA LYS A 270 14.42 -21.00 -9.05
C LYS A 270 14.73 -21.76 -7.75
N LYS A 271 15.99 -21.70 -7.26
CA LYS A 271 16.40 -22.29 -5.98
C LYS A 271 15.90 -21.52 -4.77
N SER A 272 15.54 -20.25 -4.93
CA SER A 272 15.03 -19.43 -3.85
C SER A 272 13.56 -19.71 -3.58
N LYS A 273 13.27 -20.28 -2.42
CA LYS A 273 11.91 -20.60 -1.94
C LYS A 273 11.31 -19.41 -1.18
N LYS A 274 11.19 -18.24 -1.81
CA LYS A 274 10.51 -17.11 -1.18
C LYS A 274 9.00 -17.36 -1.16
N GLU A 275 8.47 -17.64 0.03
CA GLU A 275 7.05 -17.88 0.26
C GLU A 275 6.30 -16.57 0.52
N PHE A 276 6.84 -15.69 1.37
CA PHE A 276 6.21 -14.44 1.79
C PHE A 276 7.00 -13.21 1.33
N GLY A 277 6.26 -12.14 1.04
CA GLY A 277 6.76 -10.77 0.98
C GLY A 277 6.18 -9.99 2.16
N TYR A 278 7.05 -9.52 3.03
CA TYR A 278 6.65 -8.90 4.28
C TYR A 278 6.41 -7.40 4.12
N ILE A 279 5.38 -6.90 4.77
CA ILE A 279 5.01 -5.48 4.78
C ILE A 279 4.95 -5.07 6.24
N LEU A 280 5.91 -4.28 6.70
CA LEU A 280 6.00 -3.84 8.09
C LEU A 280 5.31 -2.51 8.30
N VAL A 281 4.42 -2.48 9.28
CA VAL A 281 3.83 -1.25 9.83
C VAL A 281 4.14 -1.18 11.32
N PRO A 282 5.03 -0.27 11.74
CA PRO A 282 5.33 -0.05 13.14
C PRO A 282 4.12 0.57 13.87
N LEU A 283 3.79 0.03 15.02
CA LEU A 283 2.74 0.54 15.90
C LEU A 283 3.30 0.81 17.28
N PHE A 284 3.37 2.08 17.67
CA PHE A 284 3.73 2.47 19.02
C PHE A 284 2.48 2.56 19.89
N ILE A 285 2.47 1.83 21.00
CA ILE A 285 1.38 1.82 21.98
C ILE A 285 1.90 2.41 23.30
N GLU A 286 1.51 3.64 23.56
CA GLU A 286 1.83 4.30 24.81
C GLU A 286 0.86 3.83 25.89
N ARG A 287 1.36 3.10 26.90
CA ARG A 287 0.58 2.66 28.04
C ARG A 287 0.77 3.61 29.20
N LYS A 288 -0.31 4.22 29.68
CA LYS A 288 -0.29 5.09 30.85
C LYS A 288 -0.34 4.27 32.15
N LYS A 289 0.09 4.88 33.26
CA LYS A 289 0.00 4.27 34.58
C LYS A 289 -1.48 3.95 34.90
N ASN A 290 -1.76 2.75 35.35
CA ASN A 290 -3.11 2.23 35.65
C ASN A 290 -4.05 2.07 34.41
N GLU A 291 -3.53 2.07 33.21
CA GLU A 291 -4.28 1.81 31.97
C GLU A 291 -4.23 0.33 31.61
N THR A 292 -5.35 -0.27 31.26
CA THR A 292 -5.37 -1.64 30.72
C THR A 292 -4.80 -1.66 29.30
N LEU A 293 -4.36 -2.82 28.83
CA LEU A 293 -3.90 -2.99 27.44
C LEU A 293 -5.00 -2.60 26.43
N GLN A 294 -6.24 -3.01 26.69
CA GLN A 294 -7.39 -2.70 25.85
C GLN A 294 -7.59 -1.17 25.71
N GLN A 295 -7.56 -0.44 26.83
CA GLN A 295 -7.68 1.03 26.82
C GLN A 295 -6.53 1.70 26.06
N ALA A 296 -5.29 1.22 26.23
CA ALA A 296 -4.13 1.73 25.46
C ALA A 296 -4.28 1.49 23.96
N ILE A 297 -4.73 0.31 23.56
CA ILE A 297 -5.01 -0.03 22.15
C ILE A 297 -6.13 0.87 21.61
N GLU A 298 -7.23 1.06 22.35
CA GLU A 298 -8.36 1.91 21.93
C GLU A 298 -7.96 3.37 21.70
N ARG A 299 -7.03 3.88 22.49
CA ARG A 299 -6.51 5.25 22.35
C ARG A 299 -5.44 5.40 21.25
N THR A 300 -4.83 4.31 20.83
CA THR A 300 -3.73 4.35 19.85
C THR A 300 -4.24 4.72 18.45
N ASN A 301 -3.49 5.55 17.75
CA ASN A 301 -3.82 6.03 16.41
C ASN A 301 -3.42 5.01 15.34
N PHE A 302 -4.41 4.39 14.71
CA PHE A 302 -4.23 3.40 13.64
C PHE A 302 -4.22 3.98 12.23
N LYS A 303 -4.30 5.28 12.06
CA LYS A 303 -4.45 5.94 10.75
C LYS A 303 -3.47 5.44 9.67
N LYS A 304 -2.23 5.15 10.03
CA LYS A 304 -1.23 4.62 9.08
C LYS A 304 -1.61 3.25 8.56
N ILE A 305 -2.04 2.37 9.46
CA ILE A 305 -2.40 0.99 9.15
C ILE A 305 -3.69 0.98 8.33
N VAL A 306 -4.65 1.81 8.71
CA VAL A 306 -5.92 1.98 7.98
C VAL A 306 -5.69 2.44 6.55
N LEU A 307 -4.80 3.41 6.32
CA LEU A 307 -4.46 3.88 4.96
C LEU A 307 -3.81 2.78 4.11
N LEU A 308 -2.91 1.99 4.71
CA LEU A 308 -2.30 0.85 4.02
C LEU A 308 -3.35 -0.21 3.67
N PHE A 309 -4.24 -0.49 4.61
CA PHE A 309 -5.30 -1.46 4.45
C PHE A 309 -6.31 -1.02 3.38
N LYS A 310 -6.65 0.28 3.35
CA LYS A 310 -7.47 0.87 2.29
C LYS A 310 -6.82 0.69 0.92
N ALA A 311 -5.53 0.99 0.80
CA ALA A 311 -4.79 0.80 -0.45
C ALA A 311 -4.79 -0.67 -0.91
N LEU A 312 -4.61 -1.63 0.00
CA LEU A 312 -4.71 -3.06 -0.31
C LEU A 312 -6.12 -3.43 -0.77
N LYS A 313 -7.15 -3.00 -0.06
CA LYS A 313 -8.56 -3.27 -0.39
C LYS A 313 -8.94 -2.75 -1.77
N GLU A 314 -8.54 -1.52 -2.13
CA GLU A 314 -8.88 -0.91 -3.41
C GLU A 314 -8.23 -1.63 -4.61
N HIS A 315 -7.13 -2.33 -4.37
CA HIS A 315 -6.35 -3.00 -5.41
C HIS A 315 -6.32 -4.52 -5.29
N ASP A 316 -7.08 -5.08 -4.33
CA ASP A 316 -7.17 -6.53 -4.14
C ASP A 316 -8.60 -6.94 -3.79
N THR A 317 -9.26 -7.61 -4.73
CA THR A 317 -10.65 -8.04 -4.59
C THR A 317 -10.85 -9.08 -3.50
N GLU A 318 -9.87 -9.94 -3.23
CA GLU A 318 -9.95 -10.94 -2.16
C GLU A 318 -9.87 -10.27 -0.79
N VAL A 319 -8.99 -9.28 -0.62
CA VAL A 319 -8.94 -8.45 0.61
C VAL A 319 -10.25 -7.68 0.78
N ALA A 320 -10.78 -7.10 -0.30
CA ALA A 320 -12.06 -6.40 -0.25
C ALA A 320 -13.21 -7.32 0.17
N GLN A 321 -13.28 -8.54 -0.37
CA GLN A 321 -14.29 -9.53 -0.01
C GLN A 321 -14.17 -9.98 1.45
N LEU A 322 -12.93 -10.24 1.92
CA LEU A 322 -12.67 -10.62 3.30
C LEU A 322 -13.14 -9.55 4.29
N ILE A 323 -12.91 -8.27 3.98
CA ILE A 323 -13.40 -7.15 4.79
C ILE A 323 -14.93 -7.11 4.80
N SER A 324 -15.54 -7.30 3.64
CA SER A 324 -17.00 -7.32 3.50
C SER A 324 -17.62 -8.44 4.34
N ASP A 325 -17.06 -9.65 4.27
CA ASP A 325 -17.54 -10.81 5.04
C ASP A 325 -17.43 -10.59 6.56
N ILE A 326 -16.36 -9.93 7.00
CA ILE A 326 -16.17 -9.54 8.40
C ILE A 326 -17.25 -8.55 8.83
N LEU A 327 -17.49 -7.51 8.03
CA LEU A 327 -18.52 -6.51 8.27
C LEU A 327 -19.91 -7.13 8.45
N ILE A 328 -20.29 -7.96 7.49
CA ILE A 328 -21.58 -8.64 7.51
C ILE A 328 -21.71 -9.51 8.78
N SER A 329 -20.66 -10.25 9.13
CA SER A 329 -20.65 -11.13 10.31
C SER A 329 -20.74 -10.35 11.62
N GLU A 330 -20.01 -9.25 11.77
CA GLU A 330 -20.06 -8.38 12.95
C GLU A 330 -21.44 -7.73 13.11
N THR A 331 -21.99 -7.19 12.01
CA THR A 331 -23.32 -6.55 12.02
C THR A 331 -24.42 -7.55 12.42
N ARG A 332 -24.27 -8.82 12.03
CA ARG A 332 -25.18 -9.91 12.45
C ARG A 332 -24.99 -10.34 13.89
N GLY A 333 -23.93 -9.93 14.58
CA GLY A 333 -23.62 -10.33 15.95
C GLY A 333 -23.21 -11.81 16.10
N LYS A 334 -22.81 -12.48 15.02
CA LYS A 334 -22.46 -13.92 14.99
C LYS A 334 -20.97 -14.19 15.24
N GLY A 335 -20.14 -13.16 15.38
CA GLY A 335 -18.69 -13.31 15.41
C GLY A 335 -18.10 -13.77 14.07
N PHE A 336 -16.78 -13.87 13.96
CA PHE A 336 -16.13 -14.30 12.75
C PHE A 336 -16.24 -15.81 12.56
N ALA A 337 -16.56 -16.25 11.34
CA ALA A 337 -16.41 -17.65 10.98
C ALA A 337 -14.94 -18.07 11.14
N GLU A 338 -14.68 -19.29 11.59
CA GLU A 338 -13.33 -19.81 11.79
C GLU A 338 -12.47 -19.74 10.51
N LYS A 339 -13.09 -19.90 9.35
CA LYS A 339 -12.46 -19.72 8.04
C LYS A 339 -11.97 -18.28 7.85
N THR A 340 -12.81 -17.31 8.10
CA THR A 340 -12.48 -15.87 7.98
C THR A 340 -11.35 -15.48 8.93
N LYS A 341 -11.36 -16.03 10.15
CA LYS A 341 -10.28 -15.83 11.12
C LYS A 341 -8.95 -16.37 10.61
N LYS A 342 -8.90 -17.59 10.09
CA LYS A 342 -7.70 -18.19 9.49
C LYS A 342 -7.20 -17.41 8.28
N GLU A 343 -8.08 -16.91 7.45
CA GLU A 343 -7.74 -16.07 6.31
C GLU A 343 -7.11 -14.74 6.78
N LEU A 344 -7.67 -14.08 7.80
CA LEU A 344 -7.08 -12.90 8.41
C LEU A 344 -5.67 -13.19 8.97
N GLU A 345 -5.52 -14.26 9.73
CA GLU A 345 -4.25 -14.66 10.33
C GLU A 345 -3.21 -15.03 9.23
N SER A 346 -3.66 -15.46 8.07
CA SER A 346 -2.76 -15.71 6.93
C SER A 346 -2.17 -14.42 6.35
N ILE A 347 -2.92 -13.32 6.40
CA ILE A 347 -2.53 -12.00 5.86
C ILE A 347 -1.85 -11.15 6.92
N PHE A 348 -2.38 -11.14 8.13
CA PHE A 348 -1.92 -10.30 9.24
C PHE A 348 -1.09 -11.10 10.23
N ASP A 349 -0.01 -10.49 10.73
CA ASP A 349 0.74 -10.97 11.86
C ASP A 349 0.80 -9.86 12.92
N THR A 350 0.13 -10.10 14.03
CA THR A 350 0.11 -9.28 15.23
C THR A 350 0.10 -10.19 16.45
N ASN A 351 0.70 -9.77 17.53
CA ASN A 351 0.70 -10.54 18.77
C ASN A 351 -0.59 -10.35 19.59
N HIS A 352 -1.42 -9.37 19.21
CA HIS A 352 -2.63 -8.99 19.94
C HIS A 352 -3.88 -9.00 19.03
N PRO A 353 -4.78 -9.98 19.15
CA PRO A 353 -6.02 -10.07 18.38
C PRO A 353 -6.89 -8.81 18.45
N GLU A 354 -6.87 -8.10 19.58
CA GLU A 354 -7.59 -6.84 19.80
C GLU A 354 -7.16 -5.75 18.82
N ILE A 355 -5.88 -5.73 18.45
CA ILE A 355 -5.34 -4.80 17.44
C ILE A 355 -5.94 -5.09 16.06
N THR A 356 -6.04 -6.36 15.68
CA THR A 356 -6.69 -6.75 14.42
C THR A 356 -8.16 -6.33 14.43
N LYS A 357 -8.88 -6.58 15.52
CA LYS A 357 -10.28 -6.19 15.68
C LYS A 357 -10.45 -4.68 15.54
N LYS A 358 -9.67 -3.89 16.26
CA LYS A 358 -9.73 -2.42 16.20
C LYS A 358 -9.37 -1.91 14.79
N LEU A 359 -8.33 -2.46 14.16
CA LEU A 359 -7.95 -2.09 12.79
C LEU A 359 -9.11 -2.29 11.81
N LEU A 360 -9.77 -3.43 11.89
CA LEU A 360 -10.93 -3.71 11.06
C LEU A 360 -12.05 -2.71 11.33
N THR A 361 -12.40 -2.46 12.59
CA THR A 361 -13.43 -1.50 12.97
C THR A 361 -13.11 -0.08 12.48
N GLU A 362 -11.89 0.42 12.66
CA GLU A 362 -11.50 1.75 12.16
C GLU A 362 -11.42 1.82 10.63
N SER A 363 -10.99 0.74 9.97
CA SER A 363 -11.00 0.65 8.50
C SER A 363 -12.40 0.71 7.94
N ILE A 364 -13.35 0.13 8.65
CA ILE A 364 -14.77 0.17 8.38
C ILE A 364 -15.30 1.60 8.56
N GLN A 365 -15.08 2.21 9.72
CA GLN A 365 -15.58 3.55 10.04
C GLN A 365 -15.01 4.64 9.13
N SER A 366 -13.72 4.56 8.78
CA SER A 366 -13.09 5.52 7.88
C SER A 366 -13.61 5.43 6.44
N ASN A 367 -14.13 4.29 6.02
CA ASN A 367 -14.71 4.07 4.70
C ASN A 367 -16.22 4.38 4.63
N ILE A 368 -16.92 4.39 5.76
CA ILE A 368 -18.36 4.74 5.83
C ILE A 368 -18.64 6.15 5.29
N VAL A 369 -17.66 7.05 5.39
CA VAL A 369 -17.80 8.44 4.91
C VAL A 369 -17.57 8.59 3.40
N GLU A 370 -16.89 7.64 2.73
CA GLU A 370 -16.49 7.80 1.33
C GLU A 370 -17.03 6.74 0.36
N ASP A 371 -17.55 5.59 0.85
CA ASP A 371 -17.91 4.47 -0.04
C ASP A 371 -19.33 3.95 0.22
N LEU A 372 -20.26 4.29 -0.67
CA LEU A 372 -21.65 3.77 -0.70
C LEU A 372 -21.71 2.23 -0.66
N ARG A 373 -20.67 1.55 -1.12
CA ARG A 373 -20.61 0.10 -1.19
C ARG A 373 -20.48 -0.55 0.20
N LEU A 374 -19.71 0.05 1.11
CA LEU A 374 -19.58 -0.48 2.48
C LEU A 374 -20.84 -0.23 3.31
N LYS A 375 -21.47 0.93 3.11
CA LYS A 375 -22.78 1.18 3.70
C LYS A 375 -23.82 0.16 3.20
N TRP A 376 -23.70 -0.25 1.94
CA TRP A 376 -24.53 -1.31 1.38
C TRP A 376 -24.28 -2.67 2.05
N ASP A 377 -23.02 -3.10 2.21
CA ASP A 377 -22.65 -4.37 2.86
C ASP A 377 -23.06 -4.40 4.34
N GLU A 378 -22.93 -3.26 5.03
CA GLU A 378 -23.42 -3.09 6.40
C GLU A 378 -24.95 -3.22 6.46
N MET A 379 -25.67 -2.57 5.56
CA MET A 379 -27.13 -2.66 5.49
C MET A 379 -27.59 -4.08 5.15
N ILE A 380 -26.89 -4.80 4.30
CA ILE A 380 -27.14 -6.22 4.06
C ILE A 380 -26.92 -7.04 5.34
N GLY A 381 -25.89 -6.75 6.13
CA GLY A 381 -25.66 -7.39 7.42
C GLY A 381 -26.84 -7.17 8.38
N TYR A 382 -27.33 -5.94 8.49
CA TYR A 382 -28.54 -5.64 9.28
C TYR A 382 -29.78 -6.33 8.75
N LEU A 383 -29.95 -6.40 7.43
CA LEU A 383 -31.07 -7.06 6.80
C LEU A 383 -31.06 -8.59 7.04
N MET A 384 -29.87 -9.19 7.01
CA MET A 384 -29.71 -10.60 7.36
C MET A 384 -29.98 -10.88 8.82
N LYS A 385 -29.49 -9.99 9.73
CA LYS A 385 -29.80 -10.07 11.16
C LYS A 385 -31.31 -9.95 11.41
N PHE A 386 -31.97 -9.01 10.76
CA PHE A 386 -33.42 -8.87 10.81
C PHE A 386 -34.13 -10.16 10.38
N LYS A 387 -33.69 -10.76 9.25
CA LYS A 387 -34.23 -12.04 8.76
C LYS A 387 -34.01 -13.18 9.76
N ASP A 388 -32.84 -13.27 10.39
CA ASP A 388 -32.51 -14.29 11.37
C ASP A 388 -33.44 -14.21 12.61
N ILE A 389 -33.86 -12.99 12.98
CA ILE A 389 -34.73 -12.75 14.14
C ILE A 389 -36.22 -12.91 13.79
N HIS A 390 -36.64 -12.38 12.64
CA HIS A 390 -38.05 -12.26 12.30
C HIS A 390 -38.53 -13.24 11.20
N GLY A 391 -37.61 -13.97 10.57
CA GLY A 391 -37.95 -14.99 9.55
C GLY A 391 -38.27 -14.40 8.17
N HIS A 392 -38.28 -13.08 7.99
CA HIS A 392 -38.63 -12.41 6.73
C HIS A 392 -37.75 -11.17 6.51
N LEU A 393 -37.85 -10.57 5.32
CA LEU A 393 -37.04 -9.36 4.93
C LEU A 393 -37.90 -8.09 4.86
N ASN A 394 -39.18 -8.13 5.28
CA ASN A 394 -40.08 -6.98 5.25
C ASN A 394 -39.86 -6.09 6.49
N VAL A 395 -38.99 -5.10 6.36
CA VAL A 395 -38.65 -4.14 7.42
C VAL A 395 -39.65 -3.00 7.40
N THR A 396 -40.58 -3.00 8.34
CA THR A 396 -41.59 -1.93 8.47
C THR A 396 -41.21 -0.94 9.58
N TYR A 397 -41.93 0.18 9.65
CA TYR A 397 -41.74 1.23 10.65
C TYR A 397 -41.86 0.78 12.10
N ASN A 398 -42.42 -0.37 12.36
CA ASN A 398 -42.65 -0.90 13.69
C ASN A 398 -41.37 -1.46 14.37
N TYR A 399 -40.31 -1.76 13.60
CA TYR A 399 -39.06 -2.34 14.13
C TYR A 399 -38.06 -1.24 14.50
N LYS A 400 -38.28 -0.55 15.63
CA LYS A 400 -37.46 0.58 16.12
C LYS A 400 -35.98 0.21 16.38
N GLU A 401 -35.71 -1.04 16.74
CA GLU A 401 -34.35 -1.58 16.95
C GLU A 401 -33.49 -1.67 15.67
N PHE A 402 -34.12 -1.57 14.51
CA PHE A 402 -33.43 -1.53 13.20
C PHE A 402 -33.58 -0.18 12.50
N ASP A 403 -33.41 0.91 13.24
CA ASP A 403 -33.65 2.27 12.75
C ASP A 403 -32.79 2.64 11.52
N GLU A 404 -31.51 2.21 11.47
CA GLU A 404 -30.64 2.42 10.32
C GLU A 404 -31.14 1.70 9.07
N LEU A 405 -31.55 0.43 9.21
CA LEU A 405 -32.10 -0.38 8.11
C LEU A 405 -33.44 0.19 7.62
N ARG A 406 -34.23 0.72 8.54
CA ARG A 406 -35.53 1.35 8.24
C ARG A 406 -35.41 2.64 7.43
N LYS A 407 -34.31 3.40 7.64
CA LYS A 407 -34.01 4.62 6.91
C LYS A 407 -33.34 4.38 5.56
N TRP A 408 -32.73 3.20 5.39
CA TRP A 408 -32.09 2.76 4.16
C TRP A 408 -33.08 2.21 3.15
#